data_75f1b1bbf064acd2840dc95079e6271f
#
_entry.id   75f1b1bbf064acd2840dc95079e6271f
#
_cell.length_a   1.000
_cell.length_b   1.000
_cell.length_c   1.000
_cell.angle_alpha   90.00
_cell.angle_beta   90.00
_cell.angle_gamma   90.00
#
_symmetry.space_group_name_H-M   'P 1'
#
loop_
_entity.id
_entity.type
_entity.pdbx_description
1 polymer ?
#
loop_
_entity_poly.entity_id
_entity_poly.type
_entity_poly.pdbx_seq_one_letter_code
_entity_poly.pdbx_strand_id
1 'polypeptide(L)'
;MKKIYIISDEILIDNQKWICDRLKEQFIQYYPECIVKQPEEADYIWYIAPWNYLYIPAGCTFLEWQALLKSKKVVATIHHIDADNLTAGKYSRQFKFIRTYASQIHSICPQTTRDIQKLGIFDIPIITKYLWERDPQFYPVDGEEKAKLRRKYGIDGDSFVIGSFQNDKTSKAPEIFLNIVLDMIKLGRKIEVILSGRNRHFLTYNFVNLRVKYRYFSMVPLEVINELYNCLDLYIVSSRYEGGPRSIIECALTRTPVISTRVGIAPEFMDANSLFDVNDWTTYQNATPNPDILAQNIAFLRTEEYMEEFRIALFP
;
A
#
# COMPACT_ATOMS: atom_id res chain seq x y z
N MET A 1 19.70 -23.20 -0.87
CA MET A 1 18.57 -22.29 -0.58
C MET A 1 17.26 -22.92 -1.02
N LYS A 2 16.16 -22.61 -0.33
CA LYS A 2 14.82 -23.11 -0.69
C LYS A 2 14.36 -22.56 -2.03
N LYS A 3 13.68 -23.37 -2.81
CA LYS A 3 13.12 -22.99 -4.12
C LYS A 3 11.70 -22.45 -3.94
N ILE A 4 11.39 -21.33 -4.56
CA ILE A 4 10.14 -20.58 -4.37
C ILE A 4 9.48 -20.33 -5.74
N TYR A 5 8.22 -20.71 -5.85
CA TYR A 5 7.35 -20.33 -6.95
C TYR A 5 6.40 -19.22 -6.48
N ILE A 6 6.43 -18.05 -7.15
CA ILE A 6 5.68 -16.86 -6.70
C ILE A 6 4.49 -16.60 -7.61
N ILE A 7 3.31 -16.51 -7.00
CA ILE A 7 2.05 -16.15 -7.66
C ILE A 7 1.72 -14.70 -7.33
N SER A 8 1.71 -13.85 -8.35
CA SER A 8 1.37 -12.44 -8.30
C SER A 8 0.18 -12.13 -9.22
N ASP A 9 -0.11 -10.87 -9.50
CA ASP A 9 -1.27 -10.48 -10.32
C ASP A 9 -1.04 -10.76 -11.82
N GLU A 10 0.19 -10.57 -12.29
CA GLU A 10 0.59 -10.65 -13.71
C GLU A 10 -0.29 -9.77 -14.63
N ILE A 11 -0.77 -8.65 -14.06
CA ILE A 11 -1.68 -7.73 -14.74
C ILE A 11 -0.95 -6.42 -15.05
N LEU A 12 -0.94 -6.04 -16.32
CA LEU A 12 -0.58 -4.68 -16.73
C LEU A 12 -1.83 -3.81 -16.70
N ILE A 13 -1.78 -2.73 -15.94
CA ILE A 13 -2.81 -1.72 -15.90
C ILE A 13 -2.22 -0.42 -16.46
N ASP A 14 -2.72 0.04 -17.61
CA ASP A 14 -2.20 1.20 -18.34
C ASP A 14 -0.66 1.11 -18.54
N ASN A 15 -0.18 -0.07 -18.96
CA ASN A 15 1.23 -0.42 -19.13
C ASN A 15 2.09 -0.35 -17.83
N GLN A 16 1.46 -0.29 -16.67
CA GLN A 16 2.15 -0.33 -15.37
C GLN A 16 1.86 -1.64 -14.66
N LYS A 17 2.90 -2.20 -14.03
CA LYS A 17 2.77 -3.40 -13.21
C LYS A 17 2.05 -3.09 -11.90
N TRP A 18 1.18 -3.99 -11.49
CA TRP A 18 0.54 -3.92 -10.19
C TRP A 18 1.58 -4.08 -9.07
N ILE A 19 1.22 -3.67 -7.85
CA ILE A 19 2.16 -3.67 -6.72
C ILE A 19 2.77 -5.04 -6.43
N CYS A 20 1.97 -6.11 -6.45
CA CYS A 20 2.46 -7.46 -6.17
C CYS A 20 3.45 -7.94 -7.22
N ASP A 21 3.29 -7.55 -8.49
CA ASP A 21 4.24 -7.86 -9.56
C ASP A 21 5.57 -7.14 -9.37
N ARG A 22 5.53 -5.87 -8.95
CA ARG A 22 6.74 -5.10 -8.63
C ARG A 22 7.48 -5.68 -7.43
N LEU A 23 6.75 -6.06 -6.38
CA LEU A 23 7.32 -6.74 -5.21
C LEU A 23 7.96 -8.09 -5.59
N LYS A 24 7.27 -8.88 -6.42
CA LYS A 24 7.83 -10.12 -6.97
C LYS A 24 9.16 -9.86 -7.70
N GLU A 25 9.19 -8.88 -8.58
CA GLU A 25 10.41 -8.55 -9.33
C GLU A 25 11.55 -8.08 -8.44
N GLN A 26 11.26 -7.25 -7.45
CA GLN A 26 12.25 -6.81 -6.47
C GLN A 26 12.78 -7.99 -5.65
N PHE A 27 11.92 -8.92 -5.22
CA PHE A 27 12.35 -10.13 -4.52
C PHE A 27 13.26 -11.01 -5.39
N ILE A 28 12.91 -11.18 -6.67
CA ILE A 28 13.74 -11.91 -7.66
C ILE A 28 15.12 -11.27 -7.81
N GLN A 29 15.21 -9.93 -7.78
CA GLN A 29 16.51 -9.24 -7.86
C GLN A 29 17.45 -9.56 -6.68
N TYR A 30 16.89 -9.76 -5.47
CA TYR A 30 17.67 -10.15 -4.28
C TYR A 30 18.01 -11.64 -4.28
N TYR A 31 17.12 -12.50 -4.75
CA TYR A 31 17.23 -13.96 -4.63
C TYR A 31 16.92 -14.69 -5.94
N PRO A 32 17.61 -14.37 -7.04
CA PRO A 32 17.33 -15.00 -8.35
C PRO A 32 17.51 -16.52 -8.31
N GLU A 33 18.44 -17.02 -7.49
CA GLU A 33 18.75 -18.45 -7.35
C GLU A 33 17.69 -19.23 -6.56
N CYS A 34 16.84 -18.54 -5.80
CA CYS A 34 15.73 -19.17 -5.07
C CYS A 34 14.49 -19.36 -5.96
N ILE A 35 14.39 -18.65 -7.08
CA ILE A 35 13.15 -18.59 -7.85
C ILE A 35 13.14 -19.69 -8.91
N VAL A 36 12.01 -20.39 -8.97
CA VAL A 36 11.75 -21.41 -10.02
C VAL A 36 10.61 -20.97 -10.93
N LYS A 37 10.67 -21.42 -12.20
CA LYS A 37 9.64 -21.13 -13.20
C LYS A 37 8.56 -22.21 -13.24
N GLN A 38 8.88 -23.42 -12.79
CA GLN A 38 7.96 -24.54 -12.73
C GLN A 38 7.62 -24.82 -11.27
N PRO A 39 6.33 -24.88 -10.92
CA PRO A 39 5.91 -25.06 -9.53
C PRO A 39 6.29 -26.42 -8.93
N GLU A 40 6.54 -27.43 -9.77
CA GLU A 40 6.99 -28.77 -9.37
C GLU A 40 8.37 -28.72 -8.71
N GLU A 41 9.23 -27.80 -9.14
CA GLU A 41 10.60 -27.62 -8.64
C GLU A 41 10.64 -26.88 -7.29
N ALA A 42 9.51 -26.28 -6.88
CA ALA A 42 9.46 -25.45 -5.70
C ALA A 42 9.41 -26.27 -4.41
N ASP A 43 10.08 -25.78 -3.35
CA ASP A 43 9.83 -26.17 -1.96
C ASP A 43 8.61 -25.41 -1.40
N TYR A 44 8.47 -24.14 -1.82
CA TYR A 44 7.42 -23.21 -1.40
C TYR A 44 6.66 -22.64 -2.60
N ILE A 45 5.34 -22.54 -2.45
CA ILE A 45 4.47 -21.78 -3.34
C ILE A 45 3.98 -20.55 -2.56
N TRP A 46 4.36 -19.36 -3.03
CA TRP A 46 4.04 -18.12 -2.36
C TRP A 46 2.98 -17.31 -3.12
N TYR A 47 1.79 -17.21 -2.54
CA TYR A 47 0.74 -16.30 -2.99
C TYR A 47 0.97 -14.91 -2.40
N ILE A 48 1.74 -14.06 -3.10
CA ILE A 48 1.92 -12.66 -2.72
C ILE A 48 0.62 -11.86 -2.99
N ALA A 49 -0.17 -12.29 -3.99
CA ALA A 49 -1.51 -11.81 -4.30
C ALA A 49 -2.55 -12.88 -3.95
N PRO A 50 -3.05 -12.93 -2.70
CA PRO A 50 -3.89 -14.04 -2.21
C PRO A 50 -5.29 -14.09 -2.84
N TRP A 51 -5.73 -13.01 -3.50
CA TRP A 51 -6.96 -13.00 -4.30
C TRP A 51 -6.86 -13.84 -5.57
N ASN A 52 -5.63 -14.23 -5.99
CA ASN A 52 -5.39 -15.15 -7.11
C ASN A 52 -5.46 -16.64 -6.70
N TYR A 53 -6.25 -16.95 -5.68
CA TYR A 53 -6.43 -18.31 -5.18
C TYR A 53 -6.99 -19.30 -6.22
N LEU A 54 -7.56 -18.81 -7.31
CA LEU A 54 -8.03 -19.62 -8.45
C LEU A 54 -6.98 -19.82 -9.56
N TYR A 55 -5.79 -19.24 -9.39
CA TYR A 55 -4.72 -19.37 -10.36
C TYR A 55 -4.32 -20.84 -10.53
N ILE A 56 -4.18 -21.26 -11.78
CA ILE A 56 -3.67 -22.57 -12.17
C ILE A 56 -2.55 -22.28 -13.18
N PRO A 57 -1.32 -22.78 -12.97
CA PRO A 57 -0.22 -22.61 -13.91
C PRO A 57 -0.55 -23.16 -15.29
N ALA A 58 -0.03 -22.54 -16.34
CA ALA A 58 -0.17 -23.04 -17.72
C ALA A 58 0.40 -24.47 -17.82
N GLY A 59 -0.38 -25.36 -18.42
CA GLY A 59 -0.01 -26.77 -18.57
C GLY A 59 -0.42 -27.67 -17.41
N CYS A 60 -0.92 -27.13 -16.29
CA CYS A 60 -1.48 -27.91 -15.19
C CYS A 60 -3.01 -28.04 -15.31
N THR A 61 -3.54 -29.21 -15.00
CA THR A 61 -4.95 -29.38 -14.73
C THR A 61 -5.29 -28.93 -13.30
N PHE A 62 -6.56 -28.69 -13.02
CA PHE A 62 -7.00 -28.33 -11.67
C PHE A 62 -6.65 -29.40 -10.61
N LEU A 63 -6.77 -30.68 -10.95
CA LEU A 63 -6.47 -31.78 -10.03
C LEU A 63 -4.97 -31.90 -9.75
N GLU A 64 -4.15 -31.78 -10.77
CA GLU A 64 -2.67 -31.75 -10.62
C GLU A 64 -2.23 -30.58 -9.78
N TRP A 65 -2.80 -29.39 -10.01
CA TRP A 65 -2.50 -28.20 -9.20
C TRP A 65 -2.89 -28.41 -7.74
N GLN A 66 -4.07 -28.96 -7.47
CA GLN A 66 -4.49 -29.27 -6.09
C GLN A 66 -3.57 -30.28 -5.41
N ALA A 67 -3.14 -31.32 -6.13
CA ALA A 67 -2.20 -32.31 -5.60
C ALA A 67 -0.84 -31.65 -5.28
N LEU A 68 -0.37 -30.77 -6.13
CA LEU A 68 0.88 -30.02 -5.93
C LEU A 68 0.77 -29.10 -4.70
N LEU A 69 -0.29 -28.31 -4.57
CA LEU A 69 -0.52 -27.45 -3.39
C LEU A 69 -0.52 -28.23 -2.08
N LYS A 70 -1.01 -29.48 -2.07
CA LYS A 70 -1.01 -30.37 -0.89
C LYS A 70 0.38 -30.93 -0.58
N SER A 71 1.24 -31.06 -1.58
CA SER A 71 2.60 -31.61 -1.43
C SER A 71 3.68 -30.58 -1.11
N LYS A 72 3.39 -29.29 -1.32
CA LYS A 72 4.33 -28.18 -1.13
C LYS A 72 3.94 -27.35 0.11
N LYS A 73 4.91 -26.58 0.62
CA LYS A 73 4.62 -25.56 1.62
C LYS A 73 4.01 -24.33 0.92
N VAL A 74 2.81 -23.93 1.31
CA VAL A 74 2.12 -22.79 0.73
C VAL A 74 2.12 -21.62 1.69
N VAL A 75 2.62 -20.47 1.25
CA VAL A 75 2.60 -19.20 1.98
C VAL A 75 1.55 -18.29 1.36
N ALA A 76 0.61 -17.80 2.15
CA ALA A 76 -0.41 -16.85 1.69
C ALA A 76 -0.22 -15.49 2.36
N THR A 77 0.04 -14.44 1.58
CA THR A 77 0.15 -13.06 2.10
C THR A 77 -1.24 -12.45 2.27
N ILE A 78 -1.60 -12.04 3.47
CA ILE A 78 -2.80 -11.22 3.72
C ILE A 78 -2.36 -9.77 3.92
N HIS A 79 -2.79 -8.89 3.02
CA HIS A 79 -2.44 -7.47 3.05
C HIS A 79 -3.23 -6.69 4.09
N HIS A 80 -4.54 -6.91 4.18
CA HIS A 80 -5.44 -6.34 5.20
C HIS A 80 -6.78 -7.08 5.20
N ILE A 81 -7.54 -6.86 6.27
CA ILE A 81 -8.93 -7.29 6.38
C ILE A 81 -9.81 -6.04 6.37
N ASP A 82 -10.62 -5.90 5.33
CA ASP A 82 -11.62 -4.85 5.20
C ASP A 82 -12.94 -5.38 5.80
N ALA A 83 -13.43 -4.74 6.86
CA ALA A 83 -14.61 -5.21 7.60
C ALA A 83 -15.88 -5.20 6.73
N ASP A 84 -16.02 -4.24 5.81
CA ASP A 84 -17.18 -4.18 4.90
C ASP A 84 -17.16 -5.37 3.93
N ASN A 85 -15.97 -5.70 3.40
CA ASN A 85 -15.79 -6.86 2.54
C ASN A 85 -15.94 -8.18 3.30
N LEU A 86 -15.53 -8.22 4.57
CA LEU A 86 -15.71 -9.39 5.44
C LEU A 86 -17.20 -9.64 5.68
N THR A 87 -17.94 -8.60 6.08
CA THR A 87 -19.41 -8.67 6.30
C THR A 87 -20.15 -9.06 5.03
N ALA A 88 -19.71 -8.57 3.87
CA ALA A 88 -20.26 -8.95 2.56
C ALA A 88 -19.85 -10.37 2.09
N GLY A 89 -19.09 -11.13 2.89
CA GLY A 89 -18.65 -12.49 2.57
C GLY A 89 -17.64 -12.61 1.42
N LYS A 90 -17.02 -11.49 0.99
CA LYS A 90 -16.12 -11.48 -0.17
C LYS A 90 -14.84 -12.29 0.03
N TYR A 91 -14.42 -12.50 1.29
CA TYR A 91 -13.25 -13.31 1.62
C TYR A 91 -13.52 -14.82 1.75
N SER A 92 -14.77 -15.27 1.71
CA SER A 92 -15.15 -16.65 2.04
C SER A 92 -14.38 -17.70 1.24
N ARG A 93 -14.26 -17.52 -0.07
CA ARG A 93 -13.54 -18.46 -0.96
C ARG A 93 -12.02 -18.40 -0.74
N GLN A 94 -11.47 -17.19 -0.60
CA GLN A 94 -10.06 -16.99 -0.31
C GLN A 94 -9.66 -17.61 1.03
N PHE A 95 -10.44 -17.37 2.09
CA PHE A 95 -10.17 -17.97 3.41
C PHE A 95 -10.33 -19.48 3.40
N LYS A 96 -11.30 -20.02 2.65
CA LYS A 96 -11.42 -21.47 2.45
C LYS A 96 -10.15 -22.03 1.77
N PHE A 97 -9.65 -21.37 0.74
CA PHE A 97 -8.41 -21.75 0.07
C PHE A 97 -7.22 -21.74 1.04
N ILE A 98 -7.01 -20.66 1.79
CA ILE A 98 -5.92 -20.53 2.76
C ILE A 98 -6.00 -21.64 3.80
N ARG A 99 -7.15 -21.89 4.40
CA ARG A 99 -7.37 -22.98 5.36
C ARG A 99 -7.08 -24.37 4.80
N THR A 100 -7.30 -24.56 3.51
CA THR A 100 -7.16 -25.88 2.86
C THR A 100 -5.71 -26.17 2.48
N TYR A 101 -4.96 -25.16 2.05
CA TYR A 101 -3.66 -25.37 1.41
C TYR A 101 -2.50 -24.65 2.09
N ALA A 102 -2.72 -23.51 2.75
CA ALA A 102 -1.62 -22.76 3.31
C ALA A 102 -1.01 -23.46 4.53
N SER A 103 0.31 -23.54 4.57
CA SER A 103 1.10 -23.99 5.72
C SER A 103 1.41 -22.85 6.68
N GLN A 104 1.35 -21.60 6.20
CA GLN A 104 1.51 -20.40 7.01
C GLN A 104 0.89 -19.17 6.31
N ILE A 105 0.58 -18.15 7.09
CA ILE A 105 0.13 -16.86 6.63
C ILE A 105 1.28 -15.84 6.80
N HIS A 106 1.58 -15.08 5.76
CA HIS A 106 2.34 -13.86 5.87
C HIS A 106 1.38 -12.68 6.07
N SER A 107 1.56 -11.94 7.16
CA SER A 107 0.87 -10.69 7.46
C SER A 107 1.82 -9.51 7.31
N ILE A 108 1.40 -8.46 6.59
CA ILE A 108 2.28 -7.35 6.24
C ILE A 108 2.44 -6.29 7.33
N CYS A 109 1.68 -6.37 8.42
CA CYS A 109 1.85 -5.48 9.57
C CYS A 109 1.16 -6.03 10.82
N PRO A 110 1.50 -5.55 12.05
CA PRO A 110 0.88 -5.99 13.29
C PRO A 110 -0.64 -5.81 13.35
N GLN A 111 -1.18 -4.74 12.73
CA GLN A 111 -2.63 -4.54 12.65
C GLN A 111 -3.29 -5.68 11.89
N THR A 112 -2.79 -6.01 10.70
CA THR A 112 -3.31 -7.13 9.90
C THR A 112 -3.22 -8.45 10.66
N THR A 113 -2.12 -8.69 11.40
CA THR A 113 -1.97 -9.88 12.26
C THR A 113 -3.09 -9.96 13.31
N ARG A 114 -3.33 -8.88 14.03
CA ARG A 114 -4.42 -8.81 15.03
C ARG A 114 -5.80 -9.09 14.40
N ASP A 115 -6.02 -8.52 13.22
CA ASP A 115 -7.31 -8.71 12.52
C ASP A 115 -7.49 -10.15 12.05
N ILE A 116 -6.44 -10.82 11.55
CA ILE A 116 -6.45 -12.25 11.22
C ILE A 116 -6.72 -13.10 12.46
N GLN A 117 -6.04 -12.81 13.57
CA GLN A 117 -6.22 -13.55 14.83
C GLN A 117 -7.63 -13.42 15.39
N LYS A 118 -8.25 -12.23 15.31
CA LYS A 118 -9.64 -11.99 15.74
C LYS A 118 -10.65 -12.83 14.96
N LEU A 119 -10.35 -13.23 13.73
CA LEU A 119 -11.25 -14.10 12.96
C LEU A 119 -11.37 -15.49 13.58
N GLY A 120 -10.32 -15.99 14.27
CA GLY A 120 -10.33 -17.30 14.94
C GLY A 120 -10.53 -18.49 14.01
N ILE A 121 -10.22 -18.35 12.72
CA ILE A 121 -10.51 -19.36 11.69
C ILE A 121 -9.26 -20.06 11.12
N PHE A 122 -8.08 -19.61 11.52
CA PHE A 122 -6.81 -20.13 11.02
C PHE A 122 -5.99 -20.77 12.15
N ASP A 123 -5.69 -22.05 12.02
CA ASP A 123 -4.88 -22.83 12.98
C ASP A 123 -3.45 -23.04 12.48
N ILE A 124 -2.93 -22.10 11.65
CA ILE A 124 -1.61 -22.15 11.05
C ILE A 124 -0.78 -20.93 11.50
N PRO A 125 0.56 -21.01 11.51
CA PRO A 125 1.42 -19.90 11.88
C PRO A 125 1.16 -18.63 11.09
N ILE A 126 1.17 -17.47 11.78
CA ILE A 126 1.08 -16.15 11.17
C ILE A 126 2.42 -15.47 11.39
N ILE A 127 3.12 -15.18 10.30
CA ILE A 127 4.42 -14.49 10.30
C ILE A 127 4.19 -13.03 9.92
N THR A 128 4.55 -12.12 10.80
CA THR A 128 4.45 -10.68 10.56
C THR A 128 5.77 -10.13 10.04
N LYS A 129 5.78 -9.67 8.79
CA LYS A 129 6.92 -8.97 8.19
C LYS A 129 6.41 -7.89 7.26
N TYR A 130 6.97 -6.68 7.33
CA TYR A 130 6.59 -5.58 6.42
C TYR A 130 7.00 -5.89 4.99
N LEU A 131 6.26 -5.35 4.02
CA LEU A 131 6.71 -5.35 2.64
C LEU A 131 7.82 -4.30 2.44
N TRP A 132 8.77 -4.58 1.56
CA TRP A 132 9.97 -3.77 1.31
C TRP A 132 9.76 -2.69 0.25
N GLU A 133 8.76 -1.88 0.33
CA GLU A 133 8.35 -0.96 -0.74
C GLU A 133 9.25 0.29 -0.91
N ARG A 134 10.51 0.24 -0.51
CA ARG A 134 11.44 1.34 -0.69
C ARG A 134 11.92 1.44 -2.14
N ASP A 135 11.21 2.23 -2.96
CA ASP A 135 11.53 2.42 -4.37
C ASP A 135 12.49 3.60 -4.57
N PRO A 136 13.65 3.42 -5.23
CA PRO A 136 14.64 4.47 -5.45
C PRO A 136 14.17 5.59 -6.39
N GLN A 137 13.04 5.41 -7.08
CA GLN A 137 12.44 6.46 -7.90
C GLN A 137 11.81 7.58 -7.07
N PHE A 138 11.59 7.35 -5.77
CA PHE A 138 11.11 8.37 -4.84
C PHE A 138 12.29 8.97 -4.08
N TYR A 139 12.47 10.28 -4.21
CA TYR A 139 13.53 11.04 -3.57
C TYR A 139 13.08 12.48 -3.30
N PRO A 140 13.61 13.15 -2.28
CA PRO A 140 13.26 14.53 -1.99
C PRO A 140 13.98 15.49 -2.96
N VAL A 141 13.36 16.64 -3.21
CA VAL A 141 13.97 17.74 -3.93
C VAL A 141 14.16 18.95 -3.01
N ASP A 142 15.05 19.87 -3.38
CA ASP A 142 15.23 21.13 -2.67
C ASP A 142 14.11 22.15 -2.97
N GLY A 143 14.13 23.29 -2.27
CA GLY A 143 13.09 24.31 -2.41
C GLY A 143 13.05 24.97 -3.79
N GLU A 144 14.20 25.09 -4.48
CA GLU A 144 14.25 25.65 -5.83
C GLU A 144 13.57 24.72 -6.83
N GLU A 145 13.91 23.43 -6.77
CA GLU A 145 13.31 22.42 -7.63
C GLU A 145 11.81 22.24 -7.32
N LYS A 146 11.39 22.23 -6.05
CA LYS A 146 9.98 22.26 -5.66
C LYS A 146 9.24 23.43 -6.32
N ALA A 147 9.83 24.62 -6.32
CA ALA A 147 9.22 25.79 -6.97
C ALA A 147 9.14 25.64 -8.50
N LYS A 148 10.13 25.01 -9.15
CA LYS A 148 10.09 24.69 -10.58
C LYS A 148 8.99 23.68 -10.90
N LEU A 149 8.88 22.60 -10.10
CA LEU A 149 7.83 21.60 -10.26
C LEU A 149 6.43 22.22 -10.10
N ARG A 150 6.22 23.08 -9.10
CA ARG A 150 4.97 23.81 -8.93
C ARG A 150 4.61 24.65 -10.16
N ARG A 151 5.58 25.39 -10.72
CA ARG A 151 5.38 26.13 -12.00
C ARG A 151 5.06 25.20 -13.16
N LYS A 152 5.79 24.06 -13.30
CA LYS A 152 5.54 23.03 -14.32
C LYS A 152 4.09 22.56 -14.31
N TYR A 153 3.56 22.34 -13.11
CA TYR A 153 2.17 21.88 -12.93
C TYR A 153 1.16 23.03 -12.77
N GLY A 154 1.59 24.30 -12.94
CA GLY A 154 0.73 25.48 -12.87
C GLY A 154 0.09 25.71 -11.49
N ILE A 155 0.76 25.28 -10.40
CA ILE A 155 0.35 25.44 -9.01
C ILE A 155 0.72 26.86 -8.55
N ASP A 156 -0.20 27.55 -7.87
CA ASP A 156 0.09 28.89 -7.34
C ASP A 156 1.16 28.83 -6.25
N GLY A 157 2.10 29.74 -6.31
CA GLY A 157 3.25 29.75 -5.39
C GLY A 157 2.90 29.97 -3.93
N ASP A 158 1.77 30.65 -3.65
CA ASP A 158 1.27 30.97 -2.32
C ASP A 158 0.16 30.00 -1.82
N SER A 159 -0.17 28.97 -2.61
CA SER A 159 -1.13 27.95 -2.20
C SER A 159 -0.51 26.94 -1.28
N PHE A 160 -1.27 26.53 -0.24
CA PHE A 160 -0.96 25.34 0.54
C PHE A 160 -1.49 24.11 -0.22
N VAL A 161 -0.57 23.24 -0.64
CA VAL A 161 -0.86 22.13 -1.58
C VAL A 161 -1.08 20.83 -0.82
N ILE A 162 -2.27 20.25 -0.97
CA ILE A 162 -2.65 19.00 -0.30
C ILE A 162 -2.78 17.88 -1.34
N GLY A 163 -2.24 16.69 -1.03
CA GLY A 163 -2.28 15.51 -1.90
C GLY A 163 -3.11 14.34 -1.38
N SER A 164 -3.73 13.59 -2.33
CA SER A 164 -4.30 12.28 -2.09
C SER A 164 -4.21 11.43 -3.37
N PHE A 165 -3.33 10.40 -3.35
CA PHE A 165 -3.02 9.56 -4.52
C PHE A 165 -3.56 8.14 -4.34
N GLN A 166 -4.87 8.03 -4.21
CA GLN A 166 -5.62 6.78 -3.99
C GLN A 166 -6.95 6.84 -4.75
N ASN A 167 -7.68 5.73 -4.80
CA ASN A 167 -9.04 5.73 -5.38
C ASN A 167 -10.10 6.18 -4.35
N ASP A 168 -11.33 6.46 -4.84
CA ASP A 168 -12.46 6.89 -4.00
C ASP A 168 -13.30 5.70 -3.47
N LYS A 169 -12.67 4.56 -3.14
CA LYS A 169 -13.34 3.44 -2.47
C LYS A 169 -13.73 3.83 -1.04
N THR A 170 -14.82 3.24 -0.53
CA THR A 170 -15.31 3.45 0.85
C THR A 170 -14.23 3.19 1.90
N SER A 171 -13.39 2.17 1.69
CA SER A 171 -12.26 1.87 2.60
C SER A 171 -11.21 2.98 2.66
N LYS A 172 -11.17 3.87 1.66
CA LYS A 172 -10.25 5.02 1.61
C LYS A 172 -10.84 6.30 2.19
N ALA A 173 -12.12 6.27 2.54
CA ALA A 173 -12.87 7.38 3.14
C ALA A 173 -12.64 8.74 2.45
N PRO A 174 -12.95 8.87 1.16
CA PRO A 174 -12.73 10.11 0.40
C PRO A 174 -13.54 11.28 0.99
N GLU A 175 -14.65 11.01 1.68
CA GLU A 175 -15.46 12.03 2.36
C GLU A 175 -14.73 12.65 3.57
N ILE A 176 -13.88 11.90 4.28
CA ILE A 176 -13.04 12.43 5.35
C ILE A 176 -11.99 13.37 4.76
N PHE A 177 -11.32 12.95 3.66
CA PHE A 177 -10.39 13.82 2.95
C PHE A 177 -11.07 15.13 2.51
N LEU A 178 -12.27 15.04 1.90
CA LEU A 178 -13.04 16.21 1.48
C LEU A 178 -13.33 17.13 2.67
N ASN A 179 -13.82 16.59 3.79
CA ASN A 179 -14.15 17.36 4.98
C ASN A 179 -12.93 18.11 5.54
N ILE A 180 -11.76 17.45 5.59
CA ILE A 180 -10.51 18.10 6.04
C ILE A 180 -10.13 19.26 5.10
N VAL A 181 -10.20 19.06 3.79
CA VAL A 181 -9.91 20.12 2.80
C VAL A 181 -10.85 21.32 3.00
N LEU A 182 -12.15 21.06 3.15
CA LEU A 182 -13.16 22.12 3.34
C LEU A 182 -12.97 22.87 4.67
N ASP A 183 -12.62 22.15 5.74
CA ASP A 183 -12.34 22.75 7.03
C ASP A 183 -11.11 23.66 6.98
N MET A 184 -10.03 23.22 6.32
CA MET A 184 -8.83 24.07 6.13
C MET A 184 -9.13 25.33 5.31
N ILE A 185 -9.99 25.23 4.28
CA ILE A 185 -10.46 26.41 3.51
C ILE A 185 -11.27 27.35 4.42
N LYS A 186 -12.18 26.81 5.23
CA LYS A 186 -12.99 27.57 6.19
C LYS A 186 -12.13 28.29 7.22
N LEU A 187 -10.99 27.70 7.61
CA LEU A 187 -9.99 28.30 8.48
C LEU A 187 -9.10 29.36 7.76
N GLY A 188 -9.45 29.73 6.53
CA GLY A 188 -8.80 30.84 5.78
C GLY A 188 -7.55 30.42 4.99
N ARG A 189 -7.24 29.12 4.87
CA ARG A 189 -6.09 28.70 4.05
C ARG A 189 -6.43 28.75 2.56
N LYS A 190 -5.50 29.24 1.74
CA LYS A 190 -5.58 29.14 0.28
C LYS A 190 -5.12 27.74 -0.14
N ILE A 191 -6.08 26.83 -0.34
CA ILE A 191 -5.80 25.43 -0.65
C ILE A 191 -5.83 25.17 -2.15
N GLU A 192 -4.87 24.38 -2.62
CA GLU A 192 -4.90 23.70 -3.92
C GLU A 192 -4.71 22.19 -3.70
N VAL A 193 -5.52 21.36 -4.35
CA VAL A 193 -5.50 19.91 -4.15
C VAL A 193 -4.89 19.21 -5.36
N ILE A 194 -3.99 18.26 -5.13
CA ILE A 194 -3.50 17.33 -6.14
C ILE A 194 -4.10 15.95 -5.88
N LEU A 195 -4.80 15.43 -6.86
CA LEU A 195 -5.34 14.08 -6.88
C LEU A 195 -4.60 13.23 -7.90
N SER A 196 -4.26 12.00 -7.55
CA SER A 196 -3.80 11.00 -8.51
C SER A 196 -4.45 9.65 -8.24
N GLY A 197 -4.43 8.76 -9.25
CA GLY A 197 -5.02 7.44 -9.18
C GLY A 197 -6.33 7.32 -9.96
N ARG A 198 -6.88 6.08 -9.94
CA ARG A 198 -8.12 5.76 -10.66
C ARG A 198 -9.36 6.11 -9.85
N ASN A 199 -10.50 6.24 -10.57
CA ASN A 199 -11.83 6.32 -9.97
C ASN A 199 -11.93 7.41 -8.89
N ARG A 200 -11.56 8.65 -9.24
CA ARG A 200 -11.63 9.84 -8.37
C ARG A 200 -12.93 10.63 -8.54
N HIS A 201 -14.00 9.98 -8.99
CA HIS A 201 -15.25 10.64 -9.34
C HIS A 201 -15.91 11.36 -8.17
N PHE A 202 -15.88 10.77 -6.97
CA PHE A 202 -16.47 11.40 -5.78
C PHE A 202 -15.79 12.74 -5.47
N LEU A 203 -14.45 12.75 -5.35
CA LEU A 203 -13.72 13.97 -5.01
C LEU A 203 -13.77 14.99 -6.14
N THR A 204 -13.56 14.61 -7.40
CA THR A 204 -13.59 15.56 -8.51
C THR A 204 -14.95 16.20 -8.67
N TYR A 205 -16.05 15.42 -8.56
CA TYR A 205 -17.41 15.95 -8.60
C TYR A 205 -17.66 16.98 -7.48
N ASN A 206 -17.30 16.65 -6.25
CA ASN A 206 -17.49 17.55 -5.12
C ASN A 206 -16.63 18.81 -5.22
N PHE A 207 -15.35 18.69 -5.66
CA PHE A 207 -14.48 19.85 -5.83
C PHE A 207 -14.97 20.83 -6.89
N VAL A 208 -15.52 20.33 -8.02
CA VAL A 208 -16.16 21.18 -9.01
C VAL A 208 -17.34 21.95 -8.41
N ASN A 209 -18.26 21.24 -7.73
CA ASN A 209 -19.47 21.85 -7.15
C ASN A 209 -19.15 22.85 -6.03
N LEU A 210 -18.15 22.58 -5.24
CA LEU A 210 -17.72 23.40 -4.10
C LEU A 210 -16.66 24.44 -4.47
N ARG A 211 -16.29 24.53 -5.75
CA ARG A 211 -15.27 25.44 -6.31
C ARG A 211 -13.92 25.32 -5.61
N VAL A 212 -13.55 24.13 -5.20
CA VAL A 212 -12.21 23.84 -4.66
C VAL A 212 -11.25 23.74 -5.83
N LYS A 213 -10.14 24.47 -5.76
CA LYS A 213 -9.10 24.38 -6.79
C LYS A 213 -8.38 23.05 -6.70
N TYR A 214 -8.37 22.26 -7.76
CA TYR A 214 -7.72 20.97 -7.80
C TYR A 214 -7.09 20.64 -9.15
N ARG A 215 -6.14 19.70 -9.15
CA ARG A 215 -5.57 19.06 -10.32
C ARG A 215 -5.72 17.56 -10.18
N TYR A 216 -6.10 16.92 -11.27
CA TYR A 216 -6.27 15.48 -11.29
C TYR A 216 -5.34 14.86 -12.34
N PHE A 217 -4.51 13.97 -11.87
CA PHE A 217 -3.63 13.14 -12.68
C PHE A 217 -4.12 11.70 -12.58
N SER A 218 -4.64 11.14 -13.67
CA SER A 218 -5.08 9.75 -13.70
C SER A 218 -3.87 8.81 -13.50
N MET A 219 -3.75 7.73 -14.23
CA MET A 219 -2.58 6.86 -14.15
C MET A 219 -1.38 7.54 -14.83
N VAL A 220 -0.41 7.96 -14.02
CA VAL A 220 0.83 8.59 -14.51
C VAL A 220 2.04 7.76 -14.10
N PRO A 221 3.20 7.87 -14.80
CA PRO A 221 4.44 7.19 -14.46
C PRO A 221 4.93 7.55 -13.04
N LEU A 222 5.76 6.67 -12.45
CA LEU A 222 6.25 6.87 -11.08
C LEU A 222 7.11 8.11 -10.93
N GLU A 223 7.85 8.50 -11.97
CA GLU A 223 8.63 9.74 -12.01
C GLU A 223 7.72 10.95 -11.81
N VAL A 224 6.56 10.95 -12.47
CA VAL A 224 5.55 12.01 -12.30
C VAL A 224 4.94 11.94 -10.90
N ILE A 225 4.68 10.77 -10.36
CA ILE A 225 4.19 10.61 -8.97
C ILE A 225 5.21 11.18 -7.98
N ASN A 226 6.53 10.92 -8.17
CA ASN A 226 7.58 11.52 -7.35
C ASN A 226 7.54 13.05 -7.44
N GLU A 227 7.43 13.62 -8.64
CA GLU A 227 7.31 15.07 -8.82
C GLU A 227 6.09 15.65 -8.10
N LEU A 228 4.94 14.94 -8.19
CA LEU A 228 3.71 15.36 -7.53
C LEU A 228 3.83 15.34 -6.00
N TYR A 229 4.46 14.30 -5.40
CA TYR A 229 4.76 14.30 -3.96
C TYR A 229 5.60 15.50 -3.56
N ASN A 230 6.64 15.82 -4.33
CA ASN A 230 7.51 16.95 -4.07
C ASN A 230 6.82 18.34 -4.24
N CYS A 231 5.68 18.41 -4.91
CA CYS A 231 4.85 19.61 -4.96
C CYS A 231 4.03 19.85 -3.68
N LEU A 232 3.82 18.84 -2.84
CA LEU A 232 2.91 18.92 -1.70
C LEU A 232 3.51 19.66 -0.50
N ASP A 233 2.62 20.25 0.29
CA ASP A 233 2.89 20.71 1.65
C ASP A 233 2.31 19.74 2.68
N LEU A 234 1.31 18.96 2.28
CA LEU A 234 0.72 17.91 3.12
C LEU A 234 0.12 16.80 2.27
N TYR A 235 0.40 15.56 2.62
CA TYR A 235 -0.31 14.40 2.13
C TYR A 235 -1.27 13.89 3.22
N ILE A 236 -2.48 13.43 2.85
CA ILE A 236 -3.46 12.95 3.82
C ILE A 236 -3.89 11.52 3.46
N VAL A 237 -3.68 10.60 4.40
CA VAL A 237 -4.22 9.24 4.37
C VAL A 237 -5.46 9.20 5.25
N SER A 238 -6.65 9.17 4.64
CA SER A 238 -7.94 9.19 5.33
C SER A 238 -8.59 7.82 5.49
N SER A 239 -7.89 6.75 5.14
CA SER A 239 -8.43 5.40 5.01
C SER A 239 -9.03 4.84 6.30
N ARG A 240 -10.09 4.00 6.17
CA ARG A 240 -10.63 3.17 7.27
C ARG A 240 -9.89 1.84 7.40
N TYR A 241 -9.48 1.28 6.28
CA TYR A 241 -8.86 -0.05 6.20
C TYR A 241 -7.66 -0.01 5.27
N GLU A 242 -6.49 -0.38 5.78
CA GLU A 242 -5.23 -0.53 5.08
C GLU A 242 -4.37 -1.59 5.76
N GLY A 243 -3.48 -2.22 4.99
CA GLY A 243 -2.38 -2.98 5.59
C GLY A 243 -1.08 -2.17 5.53
N GLY A 244 -0.68 -1.77 4.32
CA GLY A 244 0.50 -0.95 4.10
C GLY A 244 0.20 0.15 3.07
N PRO A 245 -0.33 1.32 3.48
CA PRO A 245 -0.52 2.42 2.54
C PRO A 245 0.83 2.87 2.01
N ARG A 246 1.12 2.50 0.75
CA ARG A 246 2.38 2.83 0.06
C ARG A 246 2.72 4.31 0.11
N SER A 247 1.68 5.15 0.04
CA SER A 247 1.85 6.60 0.12
C SER A 247 2.60 7.06 1.39
N ILE A 248 2.53 6.32 2.50
CA ILE A 248 3.32 6.62 3.71
C ILE A 248 4.81 6.40 3.43
N ILE A 249 5.17 5.29 2.77
CA ILE A 249 6.56 5.01 2.40
C ILE A 249 7.04 6.02 1.34
N GLU A 250 6.22 6.32 0.34
CA GLU A 250 6.52 7.29 -0.70
C GLU A 250 6.71 8.71 -0.12
N CYS A 251 5.86 9.12 0.84
CA CYS A 251 6.05 10.38 1.60
C CYS A 251 7.35 10.39 2.41
N ALA A 252 7.71 9.26 3.03
CA ALA A 252 8.97 9.16 3.76
C ALA A 252 10.19 9.35 2.84
N LEU A 253 10.17 8.73 1.66
CA LEU A 253 11.26 8.81 0.68
C LEU A 253 11.39 10.21 0.04
N THR A 254 10.26 10.89 -0.18
CA THR A 254 10.22 12.26 -0.72
C THR A 254 10.28 13.36 0.34
N ARG A 255 10.33 12.99 1.64
CA ARG A 255 10.22 13.93 2.77
C ARG A 255 8.95 14.77 2.74
N THR A 256 7.90 14.27 2.10
CA THR A 256 6.60 14.95 2.07
C THR A 256 5.92 14.84 3.42
N PRO A 257 5.51 15.96 4.06
CA PRO A 257 4.74 15.91 5.29
C PRO A 257 3.45 15.09 5.10
N VAL A 258 3.17 14.15 6.02
CA VAL A 258 2.00 13.28 5.93
C VAL A 258 1.31 13.15 7.29
N ILE A 259 -0.03 13.21 7.26
CA ILE A 259 -0.88 12.80 8.38
C ILE A 259 -1.75 11.61 7.95
N SER A 260 -2.09 10.75 8.88
CA SER A 260 -2.80 9.51 8.59
C SER A 260 -3.80 9.15 9.67
N THR A 261 -4.88 8.49 9.29
CA THR A 261 -5.64 7.68 10.24
C THR A 261 -4.78 6.54 10.78
N ARG A 262 -5.19 5.93 11.90
CA ARG A 262 -4.45 4.84 12.57
C ARG A 262 -4.64 3.50 11.84
N VAL A 263 -4.16 3.39 10.60
CA VAL A 263 -4.36 2.21 9.74
C VAL A 263 -3.05 1.56 9.31
N GLY A 264 -3.06 0.25 9.23
CA GLY A 264 -1.96 -0.57 8.70
C GLY A 264 -0.62 -0.26 9.36
N ILE A 265 0.35 0.16 8.55
CA ILE A 265 1.71 0.52 9.00
C ILE A 265 1.82 1.93 9.61
N ALA A 266 0.78 2.76 9.53
CA ALA A 266 0.86 4.14 10.02
C ALA A 266 1.26 4.23 11.51
N PRO A 267 0.64 3.48 12.45
CA PRO A 267 1.03 3.51 13.86
C PRO A 267 2.45 2.99 14.14
N GLU A 268 3.01 2.20 13.23
CA GLU A 268 4.32 1.57 13.39
C GLU A 268 5.47 2.48 12.92
N PHE A 269 5.23 3.27 11.86
CA PHE A 269 6.28 4.07 11.22
C PHE A 269 6.15 5.56 11.43
N MET A 270 4.94 6.09 11.63
CA MET A 270 4.72 7.52 11.81
C MET A 270 4.85 7.93 13.28
N ASP A 271 5.21 9.18 13.51
CA ASP A 271 5.08 9.80 14.82
C ASP A 271 3.62 9.72 15.28
N ALA A 272 3.39 9.40 16.56
CA ALA A 272 2.04 9.31 17.11
C ALA A 272 1.25 10.61 16.96
N ASN A 273 1.94 11.78 16.98
CA ASN A 273 1.34 13.09 16.75
C ASN A 273 0.96 13.33 15.28
N SER A 274 1.41 12.52 14.35
CA SER A 274 1.02 12.60 12.92
C SER A 274 -0.25 11.80 12.61
N LEU A 275 -0.86 11.18 13.62
CA LEU A 275 -2.04 10.33 13.48
C LEU A 275 -3.30 11.01 13.99
N PHE A 276 -4.42 10.79 13.28
CA PHE A 276 -5.73 11.27 13.69
C PHE A 276 -6.78 10.13 13.73
N ASP A 277 -7.94 10.37 14.35
CA ASP A 277 -9.00 9.37 14.47
C ASP A 277 -9.91 9.37 13.24
N VAL A 278 -10.12 8.20 12.65
CA VAL A 278 -11.04 8.02 11.51
C VAL A 278 -12.51 8.27 11.90
N ASN A 279 -12.89 8.03 13.16
CA ASN A 279 -14.25 8.22 13.66
C ASN A 279 -14.51 9.67 14.11
N ASP A 280 -13.44 10.40 14.44
CA ASP A 280 -13.47 11.84 14.72
C ASP A 280 -12.40 12.52 13.86
N TRP A 281 -12.73 12.74 12.60
CA TRP A 281 -11.81 13.32 11.65
C TRP A 281 -11.32 14.73 12.04
N THR A 282 -12.03 15.46 12.92
CA THR A 282 -11.64 16.81 13.36
C THR A 282 -10.33 16.80 14.16
N THR A 283 -9.95 15.64 14.71
CA THR A 283 -8.67 15.45 15.40
C THR A 283 -7.45 15.63 14.50
N TYR A 284 -7.62 15.71 13.14
CA TYR A 284 -6.55 16.09 12.22
C TYR A 284 -5.94 17.47 12.54
N GLN A 285 -6.71 18.37 13.15
CA GLN A 285 -6.25 19.71 13.53
C GLN A 285 -5.12 19.68 14.56
N ASN A 286 -5.01 18.61 15.34
CA ASN A 286 -3.95 18.36 16.30
C ASN A 286 -2.78 17.55 15.69
N ALA A 287 -2.96 17.04 14.47
CA ALA A 287 -1.95 16.21 13.84
C ALA A 287 -0.78 17.06 13.33
N THR A 288 0.42 16.69 13.72
CA THR A 288 1.67 17.36 13.30
C THR A 288 2.53 16.38 12.55
N PRO A 289 2.72 16.53 11.23
CA PRO A 289 3.54 15.63 10.45
C PRO A 289 5.02 15.72 10.85
N ASN A 290 5.69 14.57 10.89
CA ASN A 290 7.11 14.47 11.17
C ASN A 290 7.81 13.60 10.11
N PRO A 291 8.20 14.18 8.96
CA PRO A 291 8.81 13.43 7.87
C PRO A 291 10.19 12.85 8.21
N ASP A 292 10.91 13.43 9.17
CA ASP A 292 12.25 12.94 9.55
C ASP A 292 12.14 11.65 10.37
N ILE A 293 11.25 11.60 11.36
CA ILE A 293 10.97 10.37 12.13
C ILE A 293 10.46 9.29 11.18
N LEU A 294 9.53 9.61 10.29
CA LEU A 294 8.99 8.65 9.33
C LEU A 294 10.10 8.06 8.45
N ALA A 295 10.96 8.89 7.88
CA ALA A 295 12.05 8.42 7.04
C ALA A 295 13.09 7.59 7.81
N GLN A 296 13.35 7.92 9.06
CA GLN A 296 14.22 7.14 9.94
C GLN A 296 13.61 5.75 10.22
N ASN A 297 12.32 5.71 10.53
CA ASN A 297 11.64 4.47 10.89
C ASN A 297 11.51 3.48 9.73
N ILE A 298 11.50 3.94 8.47
CA ILE A 298 11.47 3.06 7.29
C ILE A 298 12.86 2.71 6.74
N ALA A 299 13.94 3.26 7.31
CA ALA A 299 15.29 3.15 6.72
C ALA A 299 15.77 1.70 6.58
N PHE A 300 15.33 0.80 7.46
CA PHE A 300 15.69 -0.63 7.42
C PHE A 300 15.01 -1.40 6.29
N LEU A 301 13.87 -0.93 5.77
CA LEU A 301 13.17 -1.60 4.69
C LEU A 301 14.08 -1.69 3.45
N ARG A 302 14.12 -2.87 2.83
CA ARG A 302 14.94 -3.16 1.66
C ARG A 302 16.46 -3.09 1.90
N THR A 303 16.94 -3.14 3.13
CA THR A 303 18.34 -3.47 3.39
C THR A 303 18.59 -4.97 3.13
N GLU A 304 19.83 -5.35 2.81
CA GLU A 304 20.18 -6.78 2.62
C GLU A 304 19.85 -7.59 3.86
N GLU A 305 20.15 -7.05 5.05
CA GLU A 305 19.84 -7.68 6.32
C GLU A 305 18.34 -7.94 6.50
N TYR A 306 17.50 -6.92 6.25
CA TYR A 306 16.05 -7.07 6.36
C TYR A 306 15.48 -8.05 5.32
N MET A 307 15.98 -8.02 4.10
CA MET A 307 15.54 -8.94 3.05
C MET A 307 15.90 -10.38 3.40
N GLU A 308 17.09 -10.62 3.99
CA GLU A 308 17.49 -11.95 4.44
C GLU A 308 16.65 -12.43 5.63
N GLU A 309 16.39 -11.57 6.62
CA GLU A 309 15.45 -11.88 7.71
C GLU A 309 14.04 -12.19 7.19
N PHE A 310 13.56 -11.45 6.21
CA PHE A 310 12.27 -11.68 5.56
C PHE A 310 12.24 -13.06 4.90
N ARG A 311 13.26 -13.37 4.11
CA ARG A 311 13.38 -14.64 3.41
C ARG A 311 13.41 -15.82 4.37
N ILE A 312 14.26 -15.77 5.42
CA ILE A 312 14.38 -16.83 6.43
C ILE A 312 13.07 -17.01 7.20
N ALA A 313 12.39 -15.93 7.56
CA ALA A 313 11.13 -15.99 8.29
C ALA A 313 10.00 -16.65 7.48
N LEU A 314 9.92 -16.38 6.19
CA LEU A 314 8.85 -16.91 5.36
C LEU A 314 9.21 -18.28 4.71
N PHE A 315 10.46 -18.54 4.46
CA PHE A 315 10.94 -19.72 3.72
C PHE A 315 12.10 -20.42 4.45
N PRO A 316 11.90 -20.86 5.70
CA PRO A 316 12.93 -21.48 6.53
C PRO A 316 13.45 -22.84 5.99
#